data_435610685ad30e00db9f570e221c7528
#
_entry.id   435610685ad30e00db9f570e221c7528
#
_cell.length_a   1.000
_cell.length_b   1.000
_cell.length_c   1.000
_cell.angle_alpha   90.00
_cell.angle_beta   90.00
_cell.angle_gamma   90.00
#
_symmetry.space_group_name_H-M   'P 1'
#
loop_
_entity.id
_entity.type
_entity.pdbx_description
1 polymer ?
#
loop_
_entity_poly.entity_id
_entity_poly.type
_entity_poly.pdbx_seq_one_letter_code
_entity_poly.pdbx_strand_id
1 'polypeptide(L)'
;RRRPRSTLFPYTTLFRSMLVHFNDLKQDLEGEMRRIAAFLDCHIPEDRWPQILEHCTFDWMKAHAENVAPLGGAIFEGGAQTFINKGVNGRWKDVLTADDIAAYEARAVAELGLDCARWLADGQDAVRDLTPA
;
A
#
# COMPACT_ATOMS: atom_id res chain seq x y z
N ARG A 1 -5.64 0.02 27.00
CA ARG A 1 -4.81 1.17 26.57
C ARG A 1 -5.18 1.47 25.14
N ARG A 2 -5.84 2.62 24.86
CA ARG A 2 -6.13 3.06 23.49
C ARG A 2 -4.81 3.46 22.83
N ARG A 3 -4.51 2.86 21.66
CA ARG A 3 -3.38 3.27 20.84
C ARG A 3 -3.61 4.71 20.33
N PRO A 4 -2.56 5.56 20.26
CA PRO A 4 -2.69 6.89 19.70
C PRO A 4 -3.14 6.78 18.24
N ARG A 5 -4.19 7.52 17.87
CA ARG A 5 -4.64 7.65 16.51
C ARG A 5 -3.60 8.48 15.75
N SER A 6 -3.17 7.99 14.60
CA SER A 6 -2.30 8.76 13.69
C SER A 6 -2.93 10.13 13.41
N THR A 7 -2.24 11.20 13.74
CA THR A 7 -2.70 12.58 13.55
C THR A 7 -2.46 13.12 12.15
N LEU A 8 -1.89 12.31 11.24
CA LEU A 8 -1.55 12.74 9.88
C LEU A 8 -2.76 13.16 9.02
N PHE A 9 -3.96 12.64 9.35
CA PHE A 9 -5.15 12.95 8.57
C PHE A 9 -6.35 13.23 9.48
N PRO A 10 -6.64 14.51 9.80
CA PRO A 10 -7.75 14.88 10.69
C PRO A 10 -9.13 14.44 10.16
N TYR A 11 -9.25 14.17 8.87
CA TYR A 11 -10.50 13.73 8.25
C TYR A 11 -10.80 12.23 8.42
N THR A 12 -9.81 11.40 8.78
CA THR A 12 -10.02 9.96 8.99
C THR A 12 -10.93 9.65 10.18
N THR A 13 -11.04 10.59 11.12
CA THR A 13 -11.93 10.48 12.27
C THR A 13 -13.41 10.64 11.91
N LEU A 14 -13.72 11.38 10.85
CA LEU A 14 -15.11 11.65 10.42
C LEU A 14 -15.67 10.51 9.55
N PHE A 15 -14.84 9.80 8.78
CA PHE A 15 -15.28 8.84 7.77
C PHE A 15 -14.84 7.40 8.05
N ARG A 16 -14.30 7.08 9.22
CA ARG A 16 -13.75 5.74 9.51
C ARG A 16 -12.90 5.21 8.35
N SER A 17 -12.03 6.03 7.82
CA SER A 17 -11.11 5.65 6.76
C SER A 17 -9.74 5.28 7.32
N MET A 18 -9.05 4.38 6.64
CA MET A 18 -7.70 3.96 6.94
C MET A 18 -6.87 4.06 5.66
N LEU A 19 -5.69 4.65 5.77
CA LEU A 19 -4.75 4.68 4.67
C LEU A 19 -3.74 3.56 4.83
N VAL A 20 -3.48 2.86 3.73
CA VAL A 20 -2.51 1.77 3.64
C VAL A 20 -1.56 2.10 2.51
N HIS A 21 -0.27 2.10 2.80
CA HIS A 21 0.76 2.37 1.80
C HIS A 21 1.30 1.06 1.24
N PHE A 22 1.54 1.04 -0.07
CA PHE A 22 1.99 -0.18 -0.75
C PHE A 22 3.40 -0.63 -0.30
N ASN A 23 4.29 0.31 0.03
CA ASN A 23 5.61 -0.03 0.57
C ASN A 23 5.50 -0.71 1.93
N ASP A 24 4.59 -0.24 2.79
CA ASP A 24 4.35 -0.82 4.11
C ASP A 24 3.84 -2.27 3.99
N LEU A 25 2.88 -2.52 3.07
CA LEU A 25 2.42 -3.87 2.75
C LEU A 25 3.53 -4.79 2.24
N LYS A 26 4.47 -4.26 1.46
CA LYS A 26 5.60 -5.06 0.97
C LYS A 26 6.65 -5.34 2.03
N GLN A 27 6.80 -4.46 2.99
CA GLN A 27 7.78 -4.55 4.06
C GLN A 27 7.31 -5.47 5.19
N ASP A 28 6.04 -5.33 5.60
CA ASP A 28 5.40 -6.11 6.65
C ASP A 28 3.95 -6.46 6.28
N LEU A 29 3.80 -7.44 5.39
CA LEU A 29 2.48 -7.88 4.93
C LEU A 29 1.59 -8.33 6.10
N GLU A 30 2.13 -9.12 7.03
CA GLU A 30 1.36 -9.64 8.16
C GLU A 30 0.91 -8.53 9.09
N GLY A 31 1.81 -7.62 9.48
CA GLY A 31 1.47 -6.50 10.36
C GLY A 31 0.41 -5.60 9.76
N GLU A 32 0.53 -5.27 8.48
CA GLU A 32 -0.46 -4.45 7.78
C GLU A 32 -1.82 -5.16 7.62
N MET A 33 -1.84 -6.45 7.30
CA MET A 33 -3.07 -7.22 7.19
C MET A 33 -3.78 -7.34 8.54
N ARG A 34 -3.03 -7.54 9.63
CA ARG A 34 -3.58 -7.54 11.00
C ARG A 34 -4.15 -6.16 11.38
N ARG A 35 -3.48 -5.09 10.97
CA ARG A 35 -3.94 -3.70 11.14
C ARG A 35 -5.26 -3.45 10.41
N ILE A 36 -5.37 -3.92 9.16
CA ILE A 36 -6.59 -3.85 8.34
C ILE A 36 -7.73 -4.65 9.01
N ALA A 37 -7.48 -5.89 9.43
CA ALA A 37 -8.48 -6.71 10.09
C ALA A 37 -9.01 -6.06 11.38
N ALA A 38 -8.11 -5.50 12.19
CA ALA A 38 -8.49 -4.76 13.40
C ALA A 38 -9.30 -3.49 13.10
N PHE A 39 -9.00 -2.79 12.00
CA PHE A 39 -9.77 -1.62 11.57
C PHE A 39 -11.20 -1.99 11.13
N LEU A 40 -11.34 -3.15 10.47
CA LEU A 40 -12.62 -3.67 9.99
C LEU A 40 -13.43 -4.42 11.05
N ASP A 41 -12.90 -4.52 12.29
CA ASP A 41 -13.46 -5.37 13.36
C ASP A 41 -13.59 -6.86 12.93
N CYS A 42 -12.73 -7.33 12.03
CA CYS A 42 -12.68 -8.72 11.60
C CYS A 42 -11.85 -9.54 12.57
N HIS A 43 -12.48 -10.49 13.24
CA HIS A 43 -11.77 -11.45 14.09
C HIS A 43 -11.34 -12.67 13.27
N ILE A 44 -10.03 -12.80 13.06
CA ILE A 44 -9.42 -13.89 12.29
C ILE A 44 -8.69 -14.80 13.27
N PRO A 45 -9.05 -16.10 13.34
CA PRO A 45 -8.32 -17.09 14.14
C PRO A 45 -6.84 -17.18 13.73
N GLU A 46 -5.95 -17.40 14.70
CA GLU A 46 -4.51 -17.41 14.45
C GLU A 46 -4.07 -18.51 13.46
N ASP A 47 -4.74 -19.65 13.46
CA ASP A 47 -4.50 -20.76 12.54
C ASP A 47 -4.86 -20.46 11.08
N ARG A 48 -5.60 -19.39 10.82
CA ARG A 48 -6.00 -18.97 9.46
C ARG A 48 -5.02 -17.98 8.83
N TRP A 49 -4.24 -17.27 9.64
CA TRP A 49 -3.32 -16.25 9.13
C TRP A 49 -2.33 -16.76 8.09
N PRO A 50 -1.68 -17.94 8.25
CA PRO A 50 -0.71 -18.42 7.26
C PRO A 50 -1.32 -18.56 5.85
N GLN A 51 -2.53 -19.10 5.75
CA GLN A 51 -3.22 -19.26 4.47
C GLN A 51 -3.64 -17.93 3.86
N ILE A 52 -4.15 -17.00 4.67
CA ILE A 52 -4.55 -15.66 4.20
C ILE A 52 -3.33 -14.91 3.66
N LEU A 53 -2.22 -14.92 4.40
CA LEU A 53 -0.98 -14.25 4.00
C LEU A 53 -0.41 -14.86 2.72
N GLU A 54 -0.40 -16.19 2.60
CA GLU A 54 0.04 -16.88 1.38
C GLU A 54 -0.73 -16.37 0.15
N HIS A 55 -2.07 -16.29 0.23
CA HIS A 55 -2.93 -15.84 -0.86
C HIS A 55 -2.74 -14.34 -1.22
N CYS A 56 -2.20 -13.55 -0.30
CA CYS A 56 -1.88 -12.14 -0.51
C CYS A 56 -0.45 -11.90 -1.03
N THR A 57 0.37 -12.95 -1.18
CA THR A 57 1.71 -12.82 -1.76
C THR A 57 1.64 -12.59 -3.28
N PHE A 58 2.63 -11.86 -3.79
CA PHE A 58 2.74 -11.65 -5.24
C PHE A 58 2.91 -12.97 -6.00
N ASP A 59 3.71 -13.88 -5.47
CA ASP A 59 4.02 -15.16 -6.13
C ASP A 59 2.76 -16.04 -6.23
N TRP A 60 1.96 -16.11 -5.16
CA TRP A 60 0.69 -16.83 -5.19
C TRP A 60 -0.30 -16.19 -6.19
N MET A 61 -0.47 -14.87 -6.13
CA MET A 61 -1.34 -14.15 -7.08
C MET A 61 -0.88 -14.32 -8.52
N LYS A 62 0.43 -14.34 -8.76
CA LYS A 62 1.01 -14.55 -10.09
C LYS A 62 0.75 -15.97 -10.59
N ALA A 63 0.94 -16.97 -9.72
CA ALA A 63 0.67 -18.38 -10.06
C ALA A 63 -0.82 -18.64 -10.35
N HIS A 64 -1.72 -17.89 -9.70
CA HIS A 64 -3.17 -18.01 -9.82
C HIS A 64 -3.81 -16.82 -10.56
N ALA A 65 -3.07 -16.19 -11.47
CA ALA A 65 -3.45 -14.94 -12.11
C ALA A 65 -4.84 -14.97 -12.77
N GLU A 66 -5.23 -16.09 -13.37
CA GLU A 66 -6.55 -16.26 -13.98
C GLU A 66 -7.72 -16.17 -12.99
N ASN A 67 -7.48 -16.57 -11.74
CA ASN A 67 -8.48 -16.50 -10.67
C ASN A 67 -8.54 -15.13 -10.00
N VAL A 68 -7.42 -14.39 -10.01
CA VAL A 68 -7.25 -13.11 -9.31
C VAL A 68 -7.53 -11.91 -10.22
N ALA A 69 -7.17 -12.01 -11.50
CA ALA A 69 -7.36 -10.93 -12.45
C ALA A 69 -8.84 -10.71 -12.77
N PRO A 70 -9.28 -9.46 -12.96
CA PRO A 70 -10.64 -9.14 -13.37
C PRO A 70 -11.01 -9.92 -14.65
N LEU A 71 -12.19 -10.56 -14.64
CA LEU A 71 -12.69 -11.40 -15.75
C LEU A 71 -11.67 -12.44 -16.25
N GLY A 72 -10.87 -13.01 -15.33
CA GLY A 72 -9.82 -13.98 -15.69
C GLY A 72 -8.73 -13.42 -16.60
N GLY A 73 -8.63 -12.11 -16.69
CA GLY A 73 -7.65 -11.44 -17.54
C GLY A 73 -8.12 -11.19 -18.99
N ALA A 74 -9.35 -11.54 -19.35
CA ALA A 74 -9.86 -11.45 -20.73
C ALA A 74 -9.85 -10.02 -21.34
N ILE A 75 -9.83 -8.99 -20.49
CA ILE A 75 -9.80 -7.59 -20.91
C ILE A 75 -8.38 -7.05 -21.15
N PHE A 76 -7.35 -7.83 -20.87
CA PHE A 76 -5.96 -7.41 -21.02
C PHE A 76 -5.30 -8.10 -22.20
N GLU A 77 -4.62 -7.34 -23.04
CA GLU A 77 -3.73 -7.90 -24.06
C GLU A 77 -2.60 -8.68 -23.35
N GLY A 78 -2.47 -9.98 -23.67
CA GLY A 78 -1.56 -10.90 -22.98
C GLY A 78 -2.16 -11.54 -21.70
N GLY A 79 -3.47 -11.34 -21.43
CA GLY A 79 -4.21 -12.06 -20.39
C GLY A 79 -3.87 -11.68 -18.96
N ALA A 80 -4.25 -12.57 -18.03
CA ALA A 80 -4.09 -12.38 -16.60
C ALA A 80 -2.63 -12.15 -16.14
N GLN A 81 -1.67 -12.77 -16.84
CA GLN A 81 -0.25 -12.63 -16.52
C GLN A 81 0.29 -11.22 -16.79
N THR A 82 -0.33 -10.48 -17.71
CA THR A 82 0.00 -9.07 -17.96
C THR A 82 -0.54 -8.17 -16.85
N PHE A 83 -1.74 -8.47 -16.34
CA PHE A 83 -2.34 -7.75 -15.22
C PHE A 83 -1.50 -7.91 -13.93
N ILE A 84 -1.17 -9.15 -13.55
CA ILE A 84 -0.25 -9.44 -12.44
C ILE A 84 1.19 -9.34 -12.97
N ASN A 85 1.69 -8.11 -13.15
CA ASN A 85 2.93 -7.86 -13.88
C ASN A 85 4.20 -8.22 -13.09
N LYS A 86 4.85 -7.26 -12.45
CA LYS A 86 6.19 -7.42 -11.82
C LYS A 86 6.18 -7.26 -10.31
N GLY A 87 5.18 -6.60 -9.73
CA GLY A 87 5.07 -6.37 -8.28
C GLY A 87 6.23 -5.59 -7.66
N VAL A 88 6.92 -4.75 -8.45
CA VAL A 88 8.05 -3.94 -7.99
C VAL A 88 7.75 -2.46 -8.08
N ASN A 89 8.27 -1.70 -7.08
CA ASN A 89 8.17 -0.26 -7.02
C ASN A 89 9.33 0.42 -7.77
N GLY A 90 9.21 1.73 -8.01
CA GLY A 90 10.29 2.55 -8.56
C GLY A 90 10.50 2.42 -10.06
N ARG A 91 9.64 1.74 -10.79
CA ARG A 91 9.73 1.57 -12.27
C ARG A 91 9.66 2.90 -13.05
N TRP A 92 9.09 3.91 -12.46
CA TRP A 92 9.04 5.26 -13.02
C TRP A 92 10.43 5.89 -13.19
N LYS A 93 11.42 5.45 -12.39
CA LYS A 93 12.81 5.94 -12.46
C LYS A 93 13.49 5.65 -13.81
N ASP A 94 13.03 4.63 -14.51
CA ASP A 94 13.55 4.26 -15.84
C ASP A 94 12.81 4.99 -16.97
N VAL A 95 11.74 5.74 -16.66
CA VAL A 95 10.85 6.38 -17.65
C VAL A 95 10.87 7.90 -17.53
N LEU A 96 10.86 8.44 -16.30
CA LEU A 96 10.81 9.87 -16.05
C LEU A 96 12.22 10.48 -16.05
N THR A 97 12.33 11.69 -16.57
CA THR A 97 13.57 12.47 -16.47
C THR A 97 13.78 13.04 -15.07
N ALA A 98 15.01 13.45 -14.75
CA ALA A 98 15.30 14.09 -13.47
C ALA A 98 14.48 15.37 -13.26
N ASP A 99 14.20 16.12 -14.33
CA ASP A 99 13.39 17.34 -14.26
C ASP A 99 11.92 17.03 -13.98
N ASP A 100 11.36 15.98 -14.58
CA ASP A 100 10.00 15.52 -14.31
C ASP A 100 9.84 15.09 -12.84
N ILE A 101 10.83 14.38 -12.32
CA ILE A 101 10.86 13.92 -10.91
C ILE A 101 10.90 15.12 -9.97
N ALA A 102 11.82 16.06 -10.20
CA ALA A 102 11.97 17.26 -9.38
C ALA A 102 10.68 18.12 -9.40
N ALA A 103 10.07 18.28 -10.58
CA ALA A 103 8.82 19.01 -10.72
C ALA A 103 7.65 18.34 -9.97
N TYR A 104 7.56 17.01 -10.04
CA TYR A 104 6.55 16.22 -9.29
C TYR A 104 6.73 16.35 -7.78
N GLU A 105 7.97 16.17 -7.30
CA GLU A 105 8.27 16.24 -5.85
C GLU A 105 7.99 17.63 -5.29
N ALA A 106 8.41 18.69 -6.00
CA ALA A 106 8.13 20.07 -5.60
C ALA A 106 6.61 20.34 -5.53
N ARG A 107 5.85 19.84 -6.50
CA ARG A 107 4.39 19.98 -6.51
C ARG A 107 3.73 19.18 -5.40
N ALA A 108 4.17 17.96 -5.14
CA ALA A 108 3.65 17.13 -4.05
C ALA A 108 3.84 17.83 -2.69
N VAL A 109 5.00 18.41 -2.44
CA VAL A 109 5.26 19.18 -1.21
C VAL A 109 4.38 20.45 -1.13
N ALA A 110 4.21 21.16 -2.24
CA ALA A 110 3.41 22.39 -2.27
C ALA A 110 1.91 22.11 -2.01
N GLU A 111 1.37 21.02 -2.54
CA GLU A 111 -0.05 20.69 -2.44
C GLU A 111 -0.40 19.95 -1.15
N LEU A 112 0.49 19.06 -0.68
CA LEU A 112 0.21 18.13 0.42
C LEU A 112 0.93 18.49 1.73
N GLY A 113 1.94 19.35 1.67
CA GLY A 113 2.90 19.56 2.75
C GLY A 113 3.96 18.46 2.81
N LEU A 114 5.07 18.76 3.49
CA LEU A 114 6.27 17.90 3.49
C LEU A 114 6.01 16.49 4.05
N ASP A 115 5.30 16.38 5.16
CA ASP A 115 5.08 15.11 5.85
C ASP A 115 4.18 14.17 5.03
N CYS A 116 3.12 14.72 4.45
CA CYS A 116 2.22 13.96 3.60
C CYS A 116 2.90 13.55 2.28
N ALA A 117 3.72 14.42 1.69
CA ALA A 117 4.49 14.11 0.49
C ALA A 117 5.51 12.98 0.75
N ARG A 118 6.19 13.00 1.89
CA ARG A 118 7.10 11.92 2.31
C ARG A 118 6.37 10.60 2.53
N TRP A 119 5.24 10.64 3.23
CA TRP A 119 4.43 9.44 3.41
C TRP A 119 3.96 8.87 2.06
N LEU A 120 3.53 9.73 1.14
CA LEU A 120 3.09 9.31 -0.20
C LEU A 120 4.22 8.65 -1.00
N ALA A 121 5.46 9.12 -0.84
CA ALA A 121 6.61 8.57 -1.55
C ALA A 121 7.07 7.22 -0.97
N ASP A 122 7.20 7.12 0.35
CA ASP A 122 7.98 6.07 0.99
C ASP A 122 7.21 5.24 2.03
N GLY A 123 6.03 5.68 2.45
CA GLY A 123 5.19 4.99 3.44
C GLY A 123 5.41 5.48 4.87
N GLN A 124 4.97 4.65 5.83
CA GLN A 124 4.91 5.03 7.24
C GLN A 124 6.30 5.25 7.87
N ASP A 125 7.31 4.52 7.44
CA ASP A 125 8.66 4.64 8.01
C ASP A 125 9.27 6.01 7.75
N ALA A 126 8.97 6.63 6.60
CA ALA A 126 9.48 7.97 6.25
C ALA A 126 8.96 9.09 7.16
N VAL A 127 7.88 8.85 7.90
CA VAL A 127 7.24 9.84 8.79
C VAL A 127 7.19 9.43 10.26
N ARG A 128 7.78 8.28 10.59
CA ARG A 128 7.76 7.73 11.96
C ARG A 128 8.42 8.65 12.97
N ASP A 129 9.52 9.30 12.57
CA ASP A 129 10.30 10.21 13.41
C ASP A 129 9.67 11.61 13.56
N LEU A 130 8.63 11.92 12.76
CA LEU A 130 7.94 13.20 12.77
C LEU A 130 6.73 13.21 13.72
N THR A 131 6.37 12.07 14.30
CA THR A 131 5.24 11.97 15.24
C THR A 131 5.75 12.22 16.64
N PRO A 132 5.40 13.34 17.31
CA PRO A 132 5.74 13.53 18.71
C PRO A 132 5.13 12.44 19.58
N ALA A 133 5.90 11.94 20.54
CA ALA A 133 5.55 10.88 21.48
C ALA A 133 4.33 11.24 22.36
#